data_df849a8e9df559cb402046ad8c203bcb
#
_entry.id   df849a8e9df559cb402046ad8c203bcb
#
_cell.length_a   1.000
_cell.length_b   1.000
_cell.length_c   1.000
_cell.angle_alpha   90.00
_cell.angle_beta   90.00
_cell.angle_gamma   90.00
#
_symmetry.space_group_name_H-M   'P 1'
#
loop_
_entity.id
_entity.type
_entity.pdbx_description
1 polymer ?
#
loop_
_entity_poly.entity_id
_entity_poly.type
_entity_poly.pdbx_seq_one_letter_code
_entity_poly.pdbx_strand_id
1 'polypeptide(L)'
;YITMTNAFAFYDYNARRDWSWRTSILKDLDKGAYCFGYYDLDEWGMVNNASQLGVSMLPTDQAANLATLSSIYDTTGLKQRPATKEVVTEENVHYVTFLVSDGDNIAFNLWGQQGYMDHDLHGQFPLGYTISPSLYDLAPAALRWYYENSKEGDYFVAGPSGSSYIFPSKMSDADLDDYLAKLNEYVDKSGLNICNILDQKIMDNPKVYNKYLAQPN
;
A
#
# COMPACT_ATOMS: atom_id res chain seq x y z
N TYR A 1 -15.80 11.63 0.76
CA TYR A 1 -14.44 11.77 1.28
C TYR A 1 -13.81 13.06 0.78
N ILE A 2 -13.76 13.31 -0.52
CA ILE A 2 -13.19 14.53 -1.14
C ILE A 2 -13.73 15.80 -0.46
N THR A 3 -15.04 15.92 -0.33
CA THR A 3 -15.68 17.08 0.33
C THR A 3 -15.32 17.17 1.82
N MET A 4 -15.26 16.03 2.51
CA MET A 4 -14.91 15.96 3.93
C MET A 4 -13.46 16.43 4.19
N THR A 5 -12.55 16.06 3.32
CA THR A 5 -11.13 16.42 3.41
C THR A 5 -10.78 17.75 2.74
N ASN A 6 -11.75 18.41 2.11
CA ASN A 6 -11.54 19.60 1.29
C ASN A 6 -10.46 19.40 0.23
N ALA A 7 -10.37 18.18 -0.32
CA ALA A 7 -9.37 17.82 -1.31
C ALA A 7 -9.70 18.42 -2.68
N PHE A 8 -8.66 18.78 -3.42
CA PHE A 8 -8.79 19.16 -4.82
C PHE A 8 -9.14 17.92 -5.66
N ALA A 9 -10.10 18.06 -6.56
CA ALA A 9 -10.51 16.99 -7.46
C ALA A 9 -10.40 17.41 -8.90
N PHE A 10 -9.85 16.56 -9.74
CA PHE A 10 -9.76 16.78 -11.19
C PHE A 10 -10.07 15.49 -11.94
N TYR A 11 -10.43 15.62 -13.20
CA TYR A 11 -10.69 14.51 -14.09
C TYR A 11 -9.73 14.53 -15.27
N ASP A 12 -9.07 13.43 -15.53
CA ASP A 12 -8.11 13.26 -16.61
C ASP A 12 -8.66 12.19 -17.59
N TYR A 13 -9.16 12.67 -18.72
CA TYR A 13 -9.84 11.81 -19.70
C TYR A 13 -8.88 11.15 -20.71
N ASN A 14 -7.74 11.78 -21.01
CA ASN A 14 -6.84 11.31 -22.04
C ASN A 14 -5.38 11.36 -21.62
N ALA A 15 -4.87 10.20 -21.24
CA ALA A 15 -3.53 10.01 -20.75
C ALA A 15 -2.45 10.73 -21.55
N ARG A 16 -2.49 10.59 -22.85
CA ARG A 16 -1.43 11.10 -23.71
C ARG A 16 -1.55 12.59 -23.95
N ARG A 17 -2.78 13.07 -24.15
CA ARG A 17 -3.02 14.51 -24.41
C ARG A 17 -2.88 15.35 -23.16
N ASP A 18 -3.36 14.83 -22.05
CA ASP A 18 -3.51 15.61 -20.81
C ASP A 18 -2.31 15.44 -19.85
N TRP A 19 -1.24 14.74 -20.30
CA TRP A 19 -0.03 14.49 -19.52
C TRP A 19 0.62 15.74 -18.95
N SER A 20 0.79 16.78 -19.77
CA SER A 20 1.42 18.03 -19.35
C SER A 20 0.57 18.77 -18.32
N TRP A 21 -0.73 18.77 -18.51
CA TRP A 21 -1.69 19.37 -17.58
C TRP A 21 -1.68 18.67 -16.23
N ARG A 22 -1.81 17.34 -16.23
CA ARG A 22 -1.71 16.52 -15.02
C ARG A 22 -0.39 16.72 -14.29
N THR A 23 0.72 16.69 -15.02
CA THR A 23 2.06 16.93 -14.45
C THR A 23 2.15 18.32 -13.79
N SER A 24 1.50 19.33 -14.35
CA SER A 24 1.44 20.66 -13.73
C SER A 24 0.68 20.64 -12.41
N ILE A 25 -0.47 19.96 -12.35
CA ILE A 25 -1.23 19.79 -11.11
C ILE A 25 -0.39 19.06 -10.04
N LEU A 26 0.20 17.92 -10.39
CA LEU A 26 1.00 17.15 -9.45
C LEU A 26 2.23 17.92 -8.94
N LYS A 27 2.81 18.79 -9.74
CA LYS A 27 3.93 19.66 -9.33
C LYS A 27 3.56 20.72 -8.30
N ASP A 28 2.29 21.14 -8.31
CA ASP A 28 1.79 22.18 -7.40
C ASP A 28 1.34 21.59 -6.06
N LEU A 29 1.32 20.24 -5.92
CA LEU A 29 1.02 19.59 -4.66
C LEU A 29 2.21 19.65 -3.71
N ASP A 30 1.90 19.64 -2.42
CA ASP A 30 2.92 19.49 -1.38
C ASP A 30 3.63 18.13 -1.50
N LYS A 31 4.91 18.10 -1.17
CA LYS A 31 5.68 16.85 -1.12
C LYS A 31 5.07 15.88 -0.11
N GLY A 32 5.02 14.61 -0.49
CA GLY A 32 4.36 13.58 0.30
C GLY A 32 2.83 13.60 0.23
N ALA A 33 2.24 14.39 -0.67
CA ALA A 33 0.80 14.36 -0.92
C ALA A 33 0.36 13.01 -1.48
N TYR A 34 -0.86 12.62 -1.11
CA TYR A 34 -1.54 11.45 -1.69
C TYR A 34 -2.48 11.87 -2.80
N CYS A 35 -2.39 11.20 -3.94
CA CYS A 35 -3.35 11.29 -5.02
C CYS A 35 -4.29 10.09 -4.95
N PHE A 36 -5.54 10.33 -4.63
CA PHE A 36 -6.60 9.31 -4.57
C PHE A 36 -7.23 9.12 -5.93
N GLY A 37 -7.42 7.89 -6.33
CA GLY A 37 -8.03 7.55 -7.61
C GLY A 37 -7.13 6.69 -8.46
N TYR A 38 -7.54 6.50 -9.70
CA TYR A 38 -6.79 5.70 -10.64
C TYR A 38 -6.84 6.31 -12.03
N TYR A 39 -6.03 5.76 -12.92
CA TYR A 39 -5.85 6.25 -14.24
C TYR A 39 -6.10 5.17 -15.28
N ASP A 40 -6.95 5.45 -16.25
CA ASP A 40 -7.60 4.44 -17.09
C ASP A 40 -6.69 3.79 -18.15
N LEU A 41 -5.57 4.40 -18.53
CA LEU A 41 -4.85 3.94 -19.71
C LEU A 41 -3.36 3.67 -19.54
N ASP A 42 -2.73 4.10 -18.46
CA ASP A 42 -1.28 3.99 -18.26
C ASP A 42 -0.89 4.04 -16.78
N GLU A 43 -1.18 2.96 -16.08
CA GLU A 43 -0.82 2.77 -14.68
C GLU A 43 0.64 3.11 -14.40
N TRP A 44 1.55 2.52 -15.18
CA TRP A 44 2.98 2.73 -15.02
C TRP A 44 3.40 4.17 -15.22
N GLY A 45 2.86 4.82 -16.25
CA GLY A 45 3.14 6.22 -16.53
C GLY A 45 2.65 7.13 -15.42
N MET A 46 1.47 6.86 -14.87
CA MET A 46 0.92 7.64 -13.76
C MET A 46 1.76 7.51 -12.50
N VAL A 47 2.03 6.31 -12.04
CA VAL A 47 2.83 6.06 -10.82
C VAL A 47 4.26 6.58 -10.99
N ASN A 48 4.88 6.35 -12.16
CA ASN A 48 6.20 6.88 -12.47
C ASN A 48 6.25 8.42 -12.42
N ASN A 49 5.25 9.09 -13.00
CA ASN A 49 5.17 10.55 -12.99
C ASN A 49 4.93 11.10 -11.58
N ALA A 50 3.99 10.54 -10.83
CA ALA A 50 3.72 10.93 -9.46
C ALA A 50 4.95 10.75 -8.56
N SER A 51 5.60 9.58 -8.63
CA SER A 51 6.80 9.27 -7.84
C SER A 51 7.95 10.25 -8.11
N GLN A 52 8.20 10.64 -9.39
CA GLN A 52 9.20 11.64 -9.74
C GLN A 52 8.91 13.03 -9.14
N LEU A 53 7.67 13.28 -8.80
CA LEU A 53 7.21 14.55 -8.23
C LEU A 53 7.04 14.48 -6.70
N GLY A 54 7.39 13.37 -6.07
CA GLY A 54 7.23 13.14 -4.63
C GLY A 54 5.77 12.98 -4.20
N VAL A 55 4.90 12.59 -5.12
CA VAL A 55 3.47 12.32 -4.86
C VAL A 55 3.23 10.82 -4.88
N SER A 56 2.41 10.34 -3.96
CA SER A 56 2.05 8.92 -3.83
C SER A 56 0.65 8.65 -4.38
N MET A 57 0.46 7.48 -4.98
CA MET A 57 -0.84 7.07 -5.51
C MET A 57 -1.55 6.14 -4.52
N LEU A 58 -2.83 6.39 -4.28
CA LEU A 58 -3.75 5.47 -3.58
C LEU A 58 -4.87 5.10 -4.54
N PRO A 59 -4.80 3.95 -5.19
CA PRO A 59 -5.86 3.47 -6.07
C PRO A 59 -7.18 3.31 -5.31
N THR A 60 -8.16 4.14 -5.63
CA THR A 60 -9.46 4.24 -4.93
C THR A 60 -10.62 4.40 -5.90
N ASP A 61 -10.42 4.07 -7.15
CA ASP A 61 -11.39 4.24 -8.25
C ASP A 61 -12.76 3.61 -7.97
N GLN A 62 -12.78 2.53 -7.19
CA GLN A 62 -14.02 1.84 -6.77
C GLN A 62 -14.20 1.81 -5.25
N ALA A 63 -13.43 2.59 -4.50
CA ALA A 63 -13.51 2.63 -3.04
C ALA A 63 -14.69 3.52 -2.59
N ALA A 64 -15.86 2.92 -2.51
CA ALA A 64 -17.06 3.61 -2.03
C ALA A 64 -17.03 3.82 -0.51
N ASN A 65 -17.74 4.86 -0.06
CA ASN A 65 -18.01 5.13 1.37
C ASN A 65 -16.77 5.44 2.24
N LEU A 66 -15.64 5.86 1.68
CA LEU A 66 -14.45 6.21 2.47
C LEU A 66 -14.74 7.25 3.56
N ALA A 67 -15.67 8.19 3.34
CA ALA A 67 -16.07 9.16 4.37
C ALA A 67 -16.64 8.48 5.61
N THR A 68 -17.47 7.47 5.43
CA THR A 68 -18.04 6.69 6.54
C THR A 68 -16.98 5.78 7.17
N LEU A 69 -16.22 5.06 6.34
CA LEU A 69 -15.22 4.10 6.81
C LEU A 69 -14.11 4.79 7.61
N SER A 70 -13.64 5.95 7.18
CA SER A 70 -12.62 6.73 7.87
C SER A 70 -13.13 7.43 9.14
N SER A 71 -14.43 7.52 9.35
CA SER A 71 -15.04 8.10 10.55
C SER A 71 -15.21 7.11 11.70
N ILE A 72 -14.95 5.82 11.49
CA ILE A 72 -15.04 4.77 12.50
C ILE A 72 -13.68 4.61 13.15
N TYR A 73 -13.45 5.28 14.27
CA TYR A 73 -12.13 5.49 14.87
C TYR A 73 -11.69 4.48 15.92
N ASP A 74 -12.34 3.37 16.13
CA ASP A 74 -11.81 2.40 17.09
C ASP A 74 -10.58 1.68 16.53
N THR A 75 -9.41 2.23 16.83
CA THR A 75 -8.11 1.65 16.50
C THR A 75 -7.45 0.94 17.70
N THR A 76 -8.18 0.76 18.79
CA THR A 76 -7.65 0.10 19.99
C THR A 76 -7.23 -1.34 19.67
N GLY A 77 -5.95 -1.65 19.88
CA GLY A 77 -5.39 -2.96 19.59
C GLY A 77 -5.40 -3.36 18.11
N LEU A 78 -5.54 -2.39 17.20
CA LEU A 78 -5.55 -2.64 15.77
C LEU A 78 -4.12 -2.90 15.25
N LYS A 79 -3.60 -4.06 15.62
CA LYS A 79 -2.29 -4.54 15.19
C LYS A 79 -2.39 -5.98 14.72
N GLN A 80 -1.61 -6.29 13.68
CA GLN A 80 -1.41 -7.66 13.27
C GLN A 80 -0.82 -8.48 14.43
N ARG A 81 -1.26 -9.71 14.59
CA ARG A 81 -0.63 -10.64 15.51
C ARG A 81 0.84 -10.89 15.12
N PRO A 82 1.76 -11.02 16.07
CA PRO A 82 3.14 -11.40 15.79
C PRO A 82 3.23 -12.76 15.11
N ALA A 83 4.25 -12.98 14.30
CA ALA A 83 4.56 -14.30 13.79
C ALA A 83 4.81 -15.28 14.95
N THR A 84 4.14 -16.43 14.92
CA THR A 84 4.14 -17.38 16.04
C THR A 84 5.28 -18.38 16.02
N LYS A 85 6.03 -18.46 14.91
CA LYS A 85 7.09 -19.46 14.75
C LYS A 85 8.36 -18.80 14.24
N GLU A 86 9.45 -19.08 14.93
CA GLU A 86 10.78 -18.84 14.39
C GLU A 86 11.03 -19.85 13.26
N VAL A 87 11.37 -19.35 12.08
CA VAL A 87 11.68 -20.20 10.93
C VAL A 87 13.16 -20.58 11.01
N VAL A 88 13.42 -21.83 11.33
CA VAL A 88 14.78 -22.39 11.20
C VAL A 88 14.96 -22.81 9.74
N THR A 89 15.88 -22.13 9.05
CA THR A 89 16.20 -22.47 7.68
C THR A 89 17.05 -23.73 7.61
N GLU A 90 16.67 -24.66 6.73
CA GLU A 90 17.41 -25.89 6.46
C GLU A 90 18.23 -25.75 5.16
N GLU A 91 19.37 -26.42 5.08
CA GLU A 91 20.16 -26.50 3.86
C GLU A 91 19.51 -27.47 2.84
N ASN A 92 19.66 -27.16 1.55
CA ASN A 92 19.19 -27.99 0.44
C ASN A 92 17.66 -28.19 0.36
N VAL A 93 16.88 -27.23 0.83
CA VAL A 93 15.41 -27.20 0.69
C VAL A 93 14.97 -25.96 -0.10
N HIS A 94 13.81 -26.05 -0.73
CA HIS A 94 13.14 -24.90 -1.37
C HIS A 94 12.04 -24.36 -0.46
N TYR A 95 12.12 -23.06 -0.14
CA TYR A 95 11.07 -22.34 0.56
C TYR A 95 10.18 -21.64 -0.46
N VAL A 96 8.89 -21.94 -0.45
CA VAL A 96 7.90 -21.36 -1.35
C VAL A 96 6.89 -20.58 -0.54
N THR A 97 6.75 -19.30 -0.82
CA THR A 97 5.75 -18.42 -0.21
C THR A 97 4.74 -17.99 -1.26
N PHE A 98 3.47 -18.10 -0.93
CA PHE A 98 2.38 -17.57 -1.75
C PHE A 98 1.94 -16.24 -1.18
N LEU A 99 1.93 -15.20 -2.01
CA LEU A 99 1.55 -13.84 -1.63
C LEU A 99 0.45 -13.35 -2.57
N VAL A 100 -0.71 -12.98 -2.00
CA VAL A 100 -1.78 -12.29 -2.71
C VAL A 100 -1.36 -10.84 -2.89
N SER A 101 -1.26 -10.39 -4.14
CA SER A 101 -0.84 -9.03 -4.50
C SER A 101 -1.99 -8.03 -4.49
N ASP A 102 -1.73 -6.79 -4.97
CA ASP A 102 -2.66 -5.67 -5.14
C ASP A 102 -3.14 -5.00 -3.83
N GLY A 103 -2.41 -5.22 -2.74
CA GLY A 103 -2.74 -4.61 -1.43
C GLY A 103 -2.53 -3.09 -1.34
N ASP A 104 -1.91 -2.46 -2.33
CA ASP A 104 -1.86 -1.01 -2.48
C ASP A 104 -3.21 -0.42 -2.94
N ASN A 105 -4.04 -1.22 -3.59
CA ASN A 105 -5.33 -0.82 -4.10
C ASN A 105 -6.40 -0.87 -2.99
N ILE A 106 -6.82 0.31 -2.54
CA ILE A 106 -7.82 0.44 -1.48
C ILE A 106 -9.17 -0.18 -1.90
N ALA A 107 -9.55 -0.07 -3.18
CA ALA A 107 -10.76 -0.71 -3.66
C ALA A 107 -10.67 -2.23 -3.57
N PHE A 108 -9.52 -2.82 -3.93
CA PHE A 108 -9.29 -4.25 -3.79
C PHE A 108 -9.31 -4.70 -2.31
N ASN A 109 -8.68 -3.96 -1.41
CA ASN A 109 -8.73 -4.25 0.02
C ASN A 109 -10.16 -4.16 0.59
N LEU A 110 -11.04 -3.31 0.05
CA LEU A 110 -12.41 -3.17 0.55
C LEU A 110 -13.39 -4.19 -0.04
N TRP A 111 -13.16 -4.68 -1.27
CA TRP A 111 -14.17 -5.44 -2.00
C TRP A 111 -13.67 -6.74 -2.63
N GLY A 112 -12.41 -6.83 -3.02
CA GLY A 112 -11.86 -7.95 -3.77
C GLY A 112 -11.13 -8.97 -2.91
N GLN A 113 -10.22 -8.52 -2.08
CA GLN A 113 -9.34 -9.38 -1.29
C GLN A 113 -10.10 -10.22 -0.26
N GLN A 114 -11.22 -9.73 0.24
CA GLN A 114 -12.10 -10.44 1.15
C GLN A 114 -12.53 -11.80 0.60
N GLY A 115 -12.76 -11.91 -0.71
CA GLY A 115 -13.17 -13.16 -1.35
C GLY A 115 -12.17 -14.31 -1.20
N TYR A 116 -10.89 -14.02 -1.02
CA TYR A 116 -9.89 -15.06 -0.73
C TYR A 116 -10.01 -15.59 0.69
N MET A 117 -10.38 -14.74 1.65
CA MET A 117 -10.54 -15.14 3.05
C MET A 117 -11.90 -15.79 3.31
N ASP A 118 -12.90 -15.50 2.51
CA ASP A 118 -14.23 -16.14 2.57
C ASP A 118 -14.27 -17.48 1.81
N HIS A 119 -13.19 -17.86 1.12
CA HIS A 119 -13.15 -19.08 0.34
C HIS A 119 -13.01 -20.34 1.24
N ASP A 120 -13.69 -21.43 0.87
CA ASP A 120 -13.68 -22.71 1.64
C ASP A 120 -12.28 -23.31 1.85
N LEU A 121 -11.33 -22.98 0.99
CA LEU A 121 -9.94 -23.43 1.10
C LEU A 121 -9.08 -22.55 2.00
N HIS A 122 -9.60 -21.41 2.48
CA HIS A 122 -8.86 -20.51 3.35
C HIS A 122 -8.44 -21.20 4.66
N GLY A 123 -7.16 -21.08 4.98
CA GLY A 123 -6.56 -21.73 6.14
C GLY A 123 -6.08 -23.17 5.92
N GLN A 124 -6.22 -23.74 4.70
CA GLN A 124 -5.67 -25.07 4.38
C GLN A 124 -4.15 -25.01 4.15
N PHE A 125 -3.61 -23.87 3.83
CA PHE A 125 -2.17 -23.60 3.73
C PHE A 125 -1.88 -22.13 4.05
N PRO A 126 -0.66 -21.80 4.49
CA PRO A 126 -0.27 -20.42 4.80
C PRO A 126 -0.33 -19.51 3.58
N LEU A 127 -0.92 -18.32 3.74
CA LEU A 127 -0.94 -17.27 2.72
C LEU A 127 -0.43 -15.94 3.27
N GLY A 128 0.39 -15.26 2.48
CA GLY A 128 0.66 -13.85 2.65
C GLY A 128 -0.38 -13.01 1.91
N TYR A 129 -0.82 -11.91 2.53
CA TYR A 129 -1.72 -10.95 1.91
C TYR A 129 -1.07 -9.59 1.92
N THR A 130 -0.89 -8.98 0.75
CA THR A 130 -0.53 -7.56 0.74
C THR A 130 -1.73 -6.72 1.17
N ILE A 131 -1.49 -5.71 1.97
CA ILE A 131 -2.53 -4.81 2.46
C ILE A 131 -1.97 -3.39 2.58
N SER A 132 -2.78 -2.39 2.28
CA SER A 132 -2.36 -1.01 2.51
C SER A 132 -2.43 -0.66 4.00
N PRO A 133 -1.32 -0.34 4.66
CA PRO A 133 -1.36 0.13 6.04
C PRO A 133 -2.09 1.47 6.20
N SER A 134 -2.34 2.21 5.10
CA SER A 134 -3.18 3.41 5.11
C SER A 134 -4.65 3.12 5.49
N LEU A 135 -5.09 1.86 5.43
CA LEU A 135 -6.40 1.45 5.95
C LEU A 135 -6.56 1.77 7.44
N TYR A 136 -5.45 1.88 8.19
CA TYR A 136 -5.50 2.29 9.59
C TYR A 136 -6.26 3.62 9.78
N ASP A 137 -6.08 4.57 8.85
CA ASP A 137 -6.79 5.85 8.87
C ASP A 137 -8.00 5.88 7.93
N LEU A 138 -7.94 5.18 6.79
CA LEU A 138 -8.96 5.25 5.74
C LEU A 138 -10.16 4.33 6.00
N ALA A 139 -9.91 3.16 6.59
CA ALA A 139 -10.94 2.16 6.86
C ALA A 139 -10.52 1.22 7.99
N PRO A 140 -10.35 1.70 9.24
CA PRO A 140 -9.86 0.89 10.36
C PRO A 140 -10.75 -0.33 10.65
N ALA A 141 -12.04 -0.24 10.41
CA ALA A 141 -12.95 -1.38 10.55
C ALA A 141 -12.66 -2.50 9.55
N ALA A 142 -12.26 -2.15 8.31
CA ALA A 142 -11.87 -3.15 7.31
C ALA A 142 -10.52 -3.80 7.69
N LEU A 143 -9.55 -3.01 8.15
CA LEU A 143 -8.27 -3.55 8.61
C LEU A 143 -8.46 -4.51 9.81
N ARG A 144 -9.34 -4.14 10.76
CA ARG A 144 -9.72 -4.98 11.89
C ARG A 144 -10.34 -6.29 11.41
N TRP A 145 -11.26 -6.22 10.47
CA TRP A 145 -11.91 -7.41 9.91
C TRP A 145 -10.88 -8.40 9.34
N TYR A 146 -9.88 -7.92 8.60
CA TYR A 146 -8.80 -8.76 8.09
C TYR A 146 -8.02 -9.47 9.21
N TYR A 147 -7.63 -8.74 10.24
CA TYR A 147 -6.87 -9.31 11.35
C TYR A 147 -7.67 -10.32 12.16
N GLU A 148 -8.96 -10.06 12.39
CA GLU A 148 -9.86 -10.95 13.14
C GLU A 148 -10.25 -12.23 12.37
N ASN A 149 -10.30 -12.17 11.05
CA ASN A 149 -10.67 -13.29 10.20
C ASN A 149 -9.47 -14.08 9.66
N SER A 150 -8.25 -13.64 9.93
CA SER A 150 -7.04 -14.38 9.53
C SER A 150 -6.93 -15.72 10.24
N LYS A 151 -6.44 -16.74 9.53
CA LYS A 151 -6.20 -18.08 10.06
C LYS A 151 -4.77 -18.25 10.55
N GLU A 152 -4.47 -19.39 11.18
CA GLU A 152 -3.10 -19.73 11.52
C GLU A 152 -2.27 -19.88 10.24
N GLY A 153 -1.15 -19.20 10.18
CA GLY A 153 -0.27 -19.18 9.01
C GLY A 153 -0.52 -18.01 8.04
N ASP A 154 -1.65 -17.31 8.13
CA ASP A 154 -1.84 -16.07 7.36
C ASP A 154 -0.97 -14.96 7.91
N TYR A 155 -0.44 -14.14 7.02
CA TYR A 155 0.36 -12.99 7.39
C TYR A 155 0.14 -11.80 6.45
N PHE A 156 0.03 -10.61 7.01
CA PHE A 156 -0.16 -9.39 6.23
C PHE A 156 1.17 -8.68 6.01
N VAL A 157 1.32 -8.17 4.80
CA VAL A 157 2.52 -7.52 4.28
C VAL A 157 2.12 -6.16 3.73
N ALA A 158 2.82 -5.10 4.10
CA ALA A 158 2.57 -3.77 3.56
C ALA A 158 2.90 -3.70 2.06
N GLY A 159 2.08 -3.06 1.30
CA GLY A 159 2.44 -2.79 -0.07
C GLY A 159 1.49 -3.17 -1.14
N PRO A 160 2.00 -3.16 -2.38
CA PRO A 160 3.24 -2.50 -2.85
C PRO A 160 3.11 -0.97 -2.95
N SER A 161 4.11 -0.20 -2.68
CA SER A 161 5.45 -0.38 -2.12
C SER A 161 5.52 0.14 -0.68
N GLY A 162 4.52 -0.11 0.11
CA GLY A 162 4.36 0.38 1.47
C GLY A 162 2.95 0.94 1.72
N SER A 163 2.83 2.20 2.16
CA SER A 163 1.54 2.82 2.50
C SER A 163 0.73 3.31 1.30
N SER A 164 1.34 3.31 0.12
CA SER A 164 0.73 3.75 -1.15
C SER A 164 1.55 3.25 -2.33
N TYR A 165 0.97 3.32 -3.52
CA TYR A 165 1.63 2.88 -4.74
C TYR A 165 2.63 3.93 -5.22
N ILE A 166 3.90 3.58 -5.20
CA ILE A 166 5.01 4.37 -5.69
C ILE A 166 6.03 3.46 -6.41
N PHE A 167 6.87 4.08 -7.24
CA PHE A 167 8.14 3.50 -7.68
C PHE A 167 9.29 4.15 -6.92
N PRO A 168 9.84 3.51 -5.89
CA PRO A 168 10.87 4.10 -5.04
C PRO A 168 12.10 4.57 -5.80
N SER A 169 12.50 3.87 -6.87
CA SER A 169 13.64 4.26 -7.70
C SER A 169 13.44 5.55 -8.49
N LYS A 170 12.20 6.07 -8.54
CA LYS A 170 11.83 7.29 -9.25
C LYS A 170 11.73 8.51 -8.34
N MET A 171 11.62 8.31 -7.05
CA MET A 171 11.60 9.41 -6.08
C MET A 171 12.99 10.04 -5.93
N SER A 172 13.03 11.31 -5.55
CA SER A 172 14.27 11.90 -5.05
C SER A 172 14.65 11.27 -3.70
N ASP A 173 15.92 11.35 -3.31
CA ASP A 173 16.35 10.81 -2.02
C ASP A 173 15.59 11.39 -0.83
N ALA A 174 15.33 12.69 -0.85
CA ALA A 174 14.60 13.38 0.20
C ALA A 174 13.12 12.97 0.23
N ASP A 175 12.44 12.94 -0.92
CA ASP A 175 11.04 12.51 -1.00
C ASP A 175 10.88 11.05 -0.55
N LEU A 176 11.86 10.19 -0.86
CA LEU A 176 11.84 8.80 -0.42
C LEU A 176 12.06 8.66 1.09
N ASP A 177 12.96 9.47 1.67
CA ASP A 177 13.19 9.48 3.12
C ASP A 177 11.92 9.92 3.87
N ASP A 178 11.25 10.96 3.41
CA ASP A 178 9.98 11.44 3.98
C ASP A 178 8.87 10.38 3.84
N TYR A 179 8.80 9.72 2.67
CA TYR A 179 7.87 8.62 2.45
C TYR A 179 8.09 7.45 3.41
N LEU A 180 9.35 7.03 3.57
CA LEU A 180 9.72 5.91 4.44
C LEU A 180 9.48 6.23 5.92
N ALA A 181 9.72 7.46 6.35
CA ALA A 181 9.39 7.89 7.71
C ALA A 181 7.88 7.72 7.97
N LYS A 182 7.04 8.14 7.03
CA LYS A 182 5.58 7.97 7.13
C LYS A 182 5.14 6.51 7.04
N LEU A 183 5.74 5.73 6.15
CA LEU A 183 5.51 4.29 6.07
C LEU A 183 5.79 3.62 7.41
N ASN A 184 6.92 3.97 8.04
CA ASN A 184 7.32 3.41 9.32
C ASN A 184 6.30 3.69 10.44
N GLU A 185 5.69 4.89 10.46
CA GLU A 185 4.59 5.20 11.38
C GLU A 185 3.37 4.28 11.16
N TYR A 186 2.99 4.04 9.90
CA TYR A 186 1.86 3.17 9.59
C TYR A 186 2.15 1.71 9.91
N VAL A 187 3.37 1.26 9.65
CA VAL A 187 3.83 -0.11 9.94
C VAL A 187 3.79 -0.35 11.46
N ASP A 188 4.30 0.60 12.27
CA ASP A 188 4.22 0.50 13.73
C ASP A 188 2.76 0.48 14.23
N LYS A 189 1.93 1.41 13.74
CA LYS A 189 0.51 1.49 14.13
C LYS A 189 -0.26 0.21 13.82
N SER A 190 -0.05 -0.36 12.64
CA SER A 190 -0.76 -1.56 12.15
C SER A 190 -0.14 -2.90 12.59
N GLY A 191 1.08 -2.88 13.13
CA GLY A 191 1.82 -4.08 13.52
C GLY A 191 2.38 -4.87 12.34
N LEU A 192 2.46 -4.26 11.15
CA LEU A 192 3.13 -4.85 10.01
C LEU A 192 4.65 -4.72 10.19
N ASN A 193 5.43 -5.63 9.59
CA ASN A 193 6.89 -5.60 9.65
C ASN A 193 7.57 -6.12 8.37
N ILE A 194 6.78 -6.38 7.34
CA ILE A 194 7.27 -6.77 6.02
C ILE A 194 6.66 -5.81 5.01
N CYS A 195 7.46 -5.35 4.06
CA CYS A 195 7.03 -4.53 2.95
C CYS A 195 7.32 -5.23 1.62
N ASN A 196 6.31 -5.38 0.78
CA ASN A 196 6.48 -5.78 -0.61
C ASN A 196 6.79 -4.52 -1.44
N ILE A 197 7.87 -4.53 -2.20
CA ILE A 197 8.28 -3.40 -3.02
C ILE A 197 8.08 -3.76 -4.50
N LEU A 198 7.28 -2.97 -5.19
CA LEU A 198 7.10 -3.05 -6.63
C LEU A 198 7.88 -1.91 -7.30
N ASP A 199 8.93 -2.26 -8.02
CA ASP A 199 9.75 -1.29 -8.75
C ASP A 199 10.49 -1.99 -9.89
N GLN A 200 10.57 -1.34 -11.04
CA GLN A 200 11.24 -1.90 -12.22
C GLN A 200 12.76 -2.08 -12.04
N LYS A 201 13.38 -1.33 -11.13
CA LYS A 201 14.83 -1.25 -10.99
C LYS A 201 15.34 -1.36 -9.55
N ILE A 202 14.52 -1.86 -8.63
CA ILE A 202 14.90 -1.93 -7.23
C ILE A 202 16.15 -2.79 -7.01
N MET A 203 16.24 -3.91 -7.71
CA MET A 203 17.37 -4.84 -7.59
C MET A 203 18.66 -4.26 -8.14
N ASP A 204 18.56 -3.33 -9.08
CA ASP A 204 19.69 -2.62 -9.67
C ASP A 204 20.04 -1.33 -8.91
N ASN A 205 19.31 -1.02 -7.83
CA ASN A 205 19.49 0.19 -7.05
C ASN A 205 19.68 -0.10 -5.56
N PRO A 206 20.89 -0.52 -5.15
CA PRO A 206 21.19 -0.86 -3.76
C PRO A 206 20.92 0.29 -2.77
N LYS A 207 21.02 1.55 -3.22
CA LYS A 207 20.77 2.71 -2.38
C LYS A 207 19.31 2.78 -1.94
N VAL A 208 18.38 2.59 -2.87
CA VAL A 208 16.94 2.56 -2.57
C VAL A 208 16.60 1.39 -1.67
N TYR A 209 17.08 0.20 -2.02
CA TYR A 209 16.87 -1.02 -1.25
C TYR A 209 17.37 -0.86 0.21
N ASN A 210 18.58 -0.32 0.38
CA ASN A 210 19.16 -0.10 1.71
C ASN A 210 18.38 0.92 2.55
N LYS A 211 17.69 1.89 1.93
CA LYS A 211 16.82 2.82 2.66
C LYS A 211 15.64 2.11 3.32
N TYR A 212 15.02 1.15 2.64
CA TYR A 212 13.97 0.31 3.23
C TYR A 212 14.52 -0.55 4.37
N LEU A 213 15.67 -1.21 4.16
CA LEU A 213 16.31 -2.04 5.19
C LEU A 213 16.79 -1.26 6.42
N ALA A 214 17.01 0.03 6.29
CA ALA A 214 17.43 0.89 7.39
C ALA A 214 16.26 1.35 8.28
N GLN A 215 15.01 1.05 7.90
CA GLN A 215 13.87 1.40 8.72
C GLN A 215 13.83 0.55 9.99
N PRO A 216 13.39 1.12 11.15
CA PRO A 216 13.40 0.42 12.44
C PRO A 216 12.35 -0.67 12.58
N ASN A 217 11.30 -0.67 11.72
CA ASN A 217 10.19 -1.65 11.76
C ASN A 217 10.08 -2.42 10.46
#